data_8109b19fc8c098a23d6a1f0a4c113fa1
#
_entry.id   8109b19fc8c098a23d6a1f0a4c113fa1
#
_cell.length_a   1.000
_cell.length_b   1.000
_cell.length_c   1.000
_cell.angle_alpha   90.00
_cell.angle_beta   90.00
_cell.angle_gamma   90.00
#
_symmetry.space_group_name_H-M   'P 1'
#
loop_
_entity.id
_entity.type
_entity.pdbx_description
1 polymer ?
#
loop_
_entity_poly.entity_id
_entity_poly.type
_entity_poly.pdbx_seq_one_letter_code
_entity_poly.pdbx_strand_id
1 'polypeptide(L)'
;ARFVYNKKEFSKELREKRHYLRKLFIQKDNDFLNSRDTKKDVGIEITKDSLLDKKSNIKHVVLGNFKRIQEGLRSIEEISKISCDYSISKEVEALRYSFYNLEKEFMGSLKPEIPLGLYGITAENFSKGRSNYEVVTEMIKSGIKIIQYREKFKSLREKLEESKILCELCKKNNVLFIVNDHVDIALM
;
A
#
# COMPACT_ATOMS: atom_id res chain seq x y z
N ALA A 1 1.77 5.15 -11.19
CA ALA A 1 2.32 4.01 -11.91
C ALA A 1 3.43 4.42 -12.90
N ARG A 2 3.16 5.35 -13.84
CA ARG A 2 4.10 5.71 -14.91
C ARG A 2 5.37 6.39 -14.39
N PHE A 3 5.24 7.50 -13.67
CA PHE A 3 6.38 8.36 -13.33
C PHE A 3 7.19 7.90 -12.12
N VAL A 4 6.57 7.26 -11.16
CA VAL A 4 7.22 6.87 -9.90
C VAL A 4 7.68 5.42 -9.93
N TYR A 5 6.80 4.52 -10.37
CA TYR A 5 7.06 3.08 -10.32
C TYR A 5 7.42 2.46 -11.67
N ASN A 6 7.37 3.24 -12.76
CA ASN A 6 7.62 2.78 -14.14
C ASN A 6 6.86 1.49 -14.53
N LYS A 7 5.61 1.34 -14.04
CA LYS A 7 4.75 0.18 -14.30
C LYS A 7 3.93 0.42 -15.57
N LYS A 8 4.43 -0.05 -16.72
CA LYS A 8 3.84 0.19 -18.04
C LYS A 8 2.42 -0.37 -18.17
N GLU A 9 2.21 -1.63 -17.78
CA GLU A 9 0.92 -2.31 -17.89
C GLU A 9 -0.16 -1.61 -17.07
N PHE A 10 0.11 -1.32 -15.80
CA PHE A 10 -0.80 -0.57 -14.95
C PHE A 10 -1.09 0.85 -15.48
N SER A 11 -0.09 1.49 -16.11
CA SER A 11 -0.28 2.81 -16.70
C SER A 11 -1.21 2.76 -17.92
N LYS A 12 -1.11 1.70 -18.72
CA LYS A 12 -1.99 1.44 -19.86
C LYS A 12 -3.41 1.20 -19.38
N GLU A 13 -3.60 0.30 -18.44
CA GLU A 13 -4.91 -0.05 -17.88
C GLU A 13 -5.60 1.16 -17.25
N LEU A 14 -4.91 1.95 -16.43
CA LEU A 14 -5.44 3.19 -15.86
C LEU A 14 -5.87 4.19 -16.94
N ARG A 15 -5.12 4.28 -18.06
CA ARG A 15 -5.48 5.11 -19.20
C ARG A 15 -6.75 4.62 -19.89
N GLU A 16 -6.87 3.33 -20.11
CA GLU A 16 -8.04 2.71 -20.73
C GLU A 16 -9.30 2.94 -19.88
N LYS A 17 -9.22 2.68 -18.56
CA LYS A 17 -10.33 2.92 -17.64
C LYS A 17 -10.75 4.40 -17.59
N ARG A 18 -9.81 5.33 -17.63
CA ARG A 18 -10.12 6.77 -17.71
C ARG A 18 -10.83 7.12 -19.02
N HIS A 19 -10.39 6.60 -20.16
CA HIS A 19 -11.05 6.83 -21.44
C HIS A 19 -12.44 6.20 -21.48
N TYR A 20 -12.59 5.01 -20.92
CA TYR A 20 -13.88 4.36 -20.80
C TYR A 20 -14.87 5.20 -19.99
N LEU A 21 -14.49 5.63 -18.78
CA LEU A 21 -15.34 6.49 -17.95
C LEU A 21 -15.75 7.76 -18.69
N ARG A 22 -14.80 8.43 -19.37
CA ARG A 22 -15.09 9.63 -20.13
C ARG A 22 -16.09 9.37 -21.27
N LYS A 23 -15.98 8.23 -21.95
CA LYS A 23 -16.88 7.84 -23.02
C LYS A 23 -18.34 7.70 -22.54
N LEU A 24 -18.57 7.18 -21.34
CA LEU A 24 -19.91 7.04 -20.75
C LEU A 24 -20.63 8.39 -20.60
N PHE A 25 -19.87 9.48 -20.42
CA PHE A 25 -20.43 10.80 -20.13
C PHE A 25 -20.11 11.86 -21.19
N ILE A 26 -19.65 11.46 -22.36
CA ILE A 26 -19.16 12.40 -23.41
C ILE A 26 -20.22 13.42 -23.84
N GLN A 27 -21.49 13.04 -23.82
CA GLN A 27 -22.61 13.93 -24.18
C GLN A 27 -22.91 14.97 -23.10
N LYS A 28 -22.39 14.81 -21.87
CA LYS A 28 -22.59 15.69 -20.73
C LYS A 28 -21.37 16.55 -20.38
N ASP A 29 -20.31 16.53 -21.20
CA ASP A 29 -19.07 17.28 -20.93
C ASP A 29 -19.32 18.80 -20.69
N ASN A 30 -20.20 19.42 -21.46
CA ASN A 30 -20.55 20.84 -21.30
C ASN A 30 -21.33 21.12 -20.04
N ASP A 31 -22.26 20.24 -19.66
CA ASP A 31 -23.07 20.37 -18.45
C ASP A 31 -22.16 20.27 -17.20
N PHE A 32 -21.21 19.36 -17.20
CA PHE A 32 -20.23 19.22 -16.11
C PHE A 32 -19.32 20.45 -16.00
N LEU A 33 -18.94 21.05 -17.14
CA LEU A 33 -18.13 22.26 -17.13
C LEU A 33 -18.90 23.45 -16.56
N ASN A 34 -20.14 23.63 -16.99
CA ASN A 34 -21.01 24.73 -16.56
C ASN A 34 -21.42 24.61 -15.08
N SER A 35 -21.48 23.37 -14.55
CA SER A 35 -21.85 23.12 -13.16
C SER A 35 -20.72 23.36 -12.14
N ARG A 36 -19.52 23.70 -12.61
CA ARG A 36 -18.39 23.96 -11.70
C ARG A 36 -18.56 25.29 -10.97
N ASP A 37 -18.69 25.23 -9.66
CA ASP A 37 -18.64 26.40 -8.78
C ASP A 37 -17.53 26.25 -7.74
N THR A 38 -16.31 26.64 -8.13
CA THR A 38 -15.14 26.56 -7.23
C THR A 38 -15.15 27.64 -6.15
N LYS A 39 -15.96 28.70 -6.29
CA LYS A 39 -16.03 29.77 -5.28
C LYS A 39 -16.86 29.36 -4.06
N LYS A 40 -17.81 28.44 -4.24
CA LYS A 40 -18.67 27.93 -3.18
C LYS A 40 -18.30 26.49 -2.76
N ASP A 41 -17.13 26.00 -3.17
CA ASP A 41 -16.69 24.66 -2.82
C ASP A 41 -16.22 24.62 -1.34
N VAL A 42 -17.08 24.08 -0.50
CA VAL A 42 -16.82 23.90 0.93
C VAL A 42 -15.58 23.02 1.22
N GLY A 43 -15.16 22.20 0.26
CA GLY A 43 -13.97 21.35 0.36
C GLY A 43 -12.69 22.17 0.52
N ILE A 44 -12.64 23.38 -0.06
CA ILE A 44 -11.48 24.27 0.06
C ILE A 44 -11.25 24.71 1.51
N GLU A 45 -12.30 25.04 2.23
CA GLU A 45 -12.21 25.46 3.64
C GLU A 45 -11.85 24.29 4.55
N ILE A 46 -12.45 23.10 4.32
CA ILE A 46 -12.22 21.90 5.12
C ILE A 46 -10.77 21.42 5.02
N THR A 47 -10.15 21.54 3.83
CA THR A 47 -8.79 21.03 3.60
C THR A 47 -7.70 22.02 3.99
N LYS A 48 -8.01 23.31 4.13
CA LYS A 48 -7.03 24.37 4.33
C LYS A 48 -6.10 24.16 5.53
N ASP A 49 -6.62 23.59 6.63
CA ASP A 49 -5.87 23.36 7.87
C ASP A 49 -5.82 21.86 8.25
N SER A 50 -6.18 20.97 7.33
CA SER A 50 -6.26 19.55 7.64
C SER A 50 -4.89 18.87 7.63
N LEU A 51 -4.45 18.37 8.77
CA LEU A 51 -3.28 17.51 8.91
C LEU A 51 -3.52 16.09 8.36
N LEU A 52 -4.77 15.71 8.10
CA LEU A 52 -5.16 14.39 7.56
C LEU A 52 -4.65 14.16 6.14
N ASP A 53 -4.40 15.24 5.39
CA ASP A 53 -3.87 15.16 4.03
C ASP A 53 -2.35 14.96 3.95
N LYS A 54 -1.65 15.03 5.08
CA LYS A 54 -0.21 14.78 5.15
C LYS A 54 0.09 13.32 4.85
N LYS A 55 0.87 13.08 3.81
CA LYS A 55 1.30 11.73 3.40
C LYS A 55 2.74 11.50 3.83
N SER A 56 3.02 10.38 4.48
CA SER A 56 4.35 10.04 4.98
C SER A 56 5.27 9.46 3.90
N ASN A 57 4.71 8.86 2.85
CA ASN A 57 5.47 8.26 1.77
C ASN A 57 4.62 8.16 0.48
N ILE A 58 5.30 7.82 -0.62
CA ILE A 58 4.67 7.71 -1.94
C ILE A 58 3.62 6.59 -2.03
N LYS A 59 3.78 5.52 -1.25
CA LYS A 59 2.80 4.43 -1.16
C LYS A 59 1.46 4.93 -0.60
N HIS A 60 1.49 5.78 0.42
CA HIS A 60 0.29 6.41 0.96
C HIS A 60 -0.38 7.37 -0.04
N VAL A 61 0.41 8.06 -0.88
CA VAL A 61 -0.14 8.88 -1.98
C VAL A 61 -0.89 8.01 -2.98
N VAL A 62 -0.30 6.88 -3.37
CA VAL A 62 -0.93 5.96 -4.33
C VAL A 62 -2.22 5.36 -3.75
N LEU A 63 -2.18 4.86 -2.52
CA LEU A 63 -3.37 4.33 -1.85
C LEU A 63 -4.48 5.38 -1.74
N GLY A 64 -4.16 6.60 -1.32
CA GLY A 64 -5.12 7.69 -1.25
C GLY A 64 -5.76 8.01 -2.59
N ASN A 65 -5.00 7.94 -3.69
CA ASN A 65 -5.57 8.14 -5.03
C ASN A 65 -6.50 6.99 -5.45
N PHE A 66 -6.18 5.73 -5.14
CA PHE A 66 -7.12 4.62 -5.38
C PHE A 66 -8.42 4.80 -4.60
N LYS A 67 -8.35 5.18 -3.32
CA LYS A 67 -9.55 5.45 -2.51
C LYS A 67 -10.40 6.58 -3.09
N ARG A 68 -9.80 7.71 -3.47
CA ARG A 68 -10.52 8.82 -4.12
C ARG A 68 -11.22 8.40 -5.41
N ILE A 69 -10.57 7.57 -6.24
CA ILE A 69 -11.20 7.04 -7.46
C ILE A 69 -12.41 6.16 -7.10
N GLN A 70 -12.26 5.27 -6.14
CA GLN A 70 -13.33 4.35 -5.71
C GLN A 70 -14.52 5.11 -5.12
N GLU A 71 -14.27 6.11 -4.29
CA GLU A 71 -15.29 6.99 -3.70
C GLU A 71 -16.00 7.84 -4.77
N GLY A 72 -15.22 8.43 -5.69
CA GLY A 72 -15.80 9.18 -6.81
C GLY A 72 -16.66 8.32 -7.72
N LEU A 73 -16.21 7.10 -8.05
CA LEU A 73 -17.03 6.16 -8.83
C LEU A 73 -18.27 5.73 -8.07
N ARG A 74 -18.19 5.53 -6.75
CA ARG A 74 -19.36 5.22 -5.92
C ARG A 74 -20.40 6.35 -5.96
N SER A 75 -19.95 7.59 -5.85
CA SER A 75 -20.83 8.76 -5.93
C SER A 75 -21.53 8.85 -7.30
N ILE A 76 -20.79 8.64 -8.39
CA ILE A 76 -21.34 8.63 -9.75
C ILE A 76 -22.34 7.48 -9.92
N GLU A 77 -22.02 6.28 -9.42
CA GLU A 77 -22.91 5.12 -9.43
C GLU A 77 -24.26 5.43 -8.77
N GLU A 78 -24.23 6.00 -7.55
CA GLU A 78 -25.45 6.32 -6.80
C GLU A 78 -26.28 7.43 -7.48
N ILE A 79 -25.62 8.48 -7.97
CA ILE A 79 -26.33 9.56 -8.68
C ILE A 79 -26.94 9.04 -9.99
N SER A 80 -26.27 8.14 -10.70
CA SER A 80 -26.78 7.56 -11.94
C SER A 80 -28.05 6.72 -11.72
N LYS A 81 -28.25 6.14 -10.54
CA LYS A 81 -29.49 5.41 -10.17
C LYS A 81 -30.69 6.33 -10.10
N ILE A 82 -30.50 7.60 -9.76
CA ILE A 82 -31.55 8.60 -9.60
C ILE A 82 -31.80 9.33 -10.93
N SER A 83 -30.74 9.66 -11.67
CA SER A 83 -30.77 10.59 -12.80
C SER A 83 -31.10 9.97 -14.16
N CYS A 84 -31.63 8.74 -14.22
CA CYS A 84 -32.28 8.20 -15.44
C CYS A 84 -31.56 7.09 -16.21
N ASP A 85 -30.37 6.67 -15.85
CA ASP A 85 -29.74 5.57 -16.60
C ASP A 85 -29.15 4.49 -15.71
N TYR A 86 -30.01 3.53 -15.34
CA TYR A 86 -29.60 2.37 -14.56
C TYR A 86 -28.49 1.55 -15.25
N SER A 87 -28.43 1.58 -16.58
CA SER A 87 -27.37 0.94 -17.36
C SER A 87 -26.01 1.58 -17.05
N ILE A 88 -25.92 2.91 -17.08
CA ILE A 88 -24.69 3.65 -16.72
C ILE A 88 -24.29 3.34 -15.27
N SER A 89 -25.24 3.26 -14.35
CA SER A 89 -24.95 2.88 -12.96
C SER A 89 -24.25 1.53 -12.87
N LYS A 90 -24.71 0.52 -13.63
CA LYS A 90 -24.10 -0.80 -13.67
C LYS A 90 -22.69 -0.82 -14.31
N GLU A 91 -22.48 -0.02 -15.34
CA GLU A 91 -21.15 0.12 -15.95
C GLU A 91 -20.15 0.81 -15.01
N VAL A 92 -20.59 1.83 -14.28
CA VAL A 92 -19.77 2.51 -13.26
C VAL A 92 -19.49 1.59 -12.07
N GLU A 93 -20.47 0.79 -11.63
CA GLU A 93 -20.29 -0.24 -10.60
C GLU A 93 -19.20 -1.24 -11.02
N ALA A 94 -19.29 -1.79 -12.23
CA ALA A 94 -18.28 -2.72 -12.76
C ALA A 94 -16.89 -2.08 -12.84
N LEU A 95 -16.83 -0.82 -13.27
CA LEU A 95 -15.58 -0.05 -13.31
C LEU A 95 -14.98 0.12 -11.89
N ARG A 96 -15.79 0.42 -10.88
CA ARG A 96 -15.38 0.55 -9.49
C ARG A 96 -14.78 -0.76 -8.94
N TYR A 97 -15.44 -1.90 -9.18
CA TYR A 97 -14.89 -3.20 -8.80
C TYR A 97 -13.59 -3.52 -9.52
N SER A 98 -13.45 -3.12 -10.78
CA SER A 98 -12.18 -3.27 -11.50
C SER A 98 -11.03 -2.46 -10.86
N PHE A 99 -11.33 -1.30 -10.26
CA PHE A 99 -10.33 -0.52 -9.51
C PHE A 99 -9.94 -1.16 -8.17
N TYR A 100 -10.82 -1.93 -7.52
CA TYR A 100 -10.42 -2.71 -6.34
C TYR A 100 -9.41 -3.80 -6.70
N ASN A 101 -9.63 -4.51 -7.81
CA ASN A 101 -8.70 -5.52 -8.30
C ASN A 101 -7.36 -4.88 -8.69
N LEU A 102 -7.41 -3.78 -9.43
CA LEU A 102 -6.22 -3.06 -9.87
C LEU A 102 -5.40 -2.51 -8.67
N GLU A 103 -6.06 -2.00 -7.64
CA GLU A 103 -5.41 -1.60 -6.38
C GLU A 103 -4.66 -2.78 -5.76
N LYS A 104 -5.33 -3.92 -5.60
CA LYS A 104 -4.74 -5.13 -5.02
C LYS A 104 -3.52 -5.60 -5.80
N GLU A 105 -3.64 -5.72 -7.11
CA GLU A 105 -2.55 -6.15 -7.99
C GLU A 105 -1.39 -5.15 -8.00
N PHE A 106 -1.69 -3.85 -8.12
CA PHE A 106 -0.68 -2.81 -8.11
C PHE A 106 0.10 -2.80 -6.80
N MET A 107 -0.59 -2.83 -5.67
CA MET A 107 0.05 -2.84 -4.34
C MET A 107 0.86 -4.11 -4.12
N GLY A 108 0.38 -5.27 -4.56
CA GLY A 108 1.11 -6.53 -4.52
C GLY A 108 2.36 -6.54 -5.42
N SER A 109 2.36 -5.75 -6.49
CA SER A 109 3.51 -5.62 -7.41
C SER A 109 4.63 -4.69 -6.91
N LEU A 110 4.37 -3.92 -5.84
CA LEU A 110 5.38 -3.04 -5.26
C LEU A 110 6.37 -3.88 -4.47
N LYS A 111 7.65 -3.72 -4.80
CA LYS A 111 8.71 -4.32 -3.98
C LYS A 111 8.70 -3.67 -2.59
N PRO A 112 8.96 -4.43 -1.52
CA PRO A 112 9.15 -3.84 -0.20
C PRO A 112 10.31 -2.84 -0.26
N GLU A 113 10.14 -1.69 0.40
CA GLU A 113 11.23 -0.74 0.58
C GLU A 113 12.22 -1.33 1.56
N ILE A 114 13.46 -1.54 1.09
CA ILE A 114 14.56 -1.96 1.95
C ILE A 114 15.14 -0.69 2.57
N PRO A 115 15.09 -0.53 3.90
CA PRO A 115 15.64 0.64 4.54
C PRO A 115 17.17 0.70 4.37
N LEU A 116 17.70 1.91 4.21
CA LEU A 116 19.15 2.13 4.23
C LEU A 116 19.64 2.17 5.67
N GLY A 117 20.77 1.52 5.94
CA GLY A 117 21.39 1.51 7.27
C GLY A 117 22.20 0.25 7.55
N LEU A 118 22.55 0.07 8.82
CA LEU A 118 23.27 -1.11 9.28
C LEU A 118 22.39 -2.36 9.13
N TYR A 119 23.02 -3.44 8.70
CA TYR A 119 22.44 -4.76 8.53
C TYR A 119 23.03 -5.71 9.59
N GLY A 120 22.20 -6.16 10.53
CA GLY A 120 22.61 -7.10 11.58
C GLY A 120 22.26 -8.53 11.21
N ILE A 121 23.13 -9.46 11.57
CA ILE A 121 22.90 -10.89 11.39
C ILE A 121 22.98 -11.55 12.76
N THR A 122 21.96 -12.33 13.13
CA THR A 122 21.99 -13.13 14.35
C THR A 122 22.70 -14.46 14.11
N ALA A 123 23.43 -14.91 15.12
CA ALA A 123 23.97 -16.28 15.19
C ALA A 123 24.32 -16.56 16.65
N GLU A 124 23.49 -17.34 17.33
CA GLU A 124 23.59 -17.58 18.77
C GLU A 124 24.98 -18.08 19.20
N ASN A 125 25.57 -18.97 18.38
CA ASN A 125 26.93 -19.47 18.62
C ASN A 125 28.03 -18.41 18.69
N PHE A 126 27.79 -17.23 18.11
CA PHE A 126 28.74 -16.11 18.15
C PHE A 126 28.33 -15.01 19.13
N SER A 127 27.22 -15.21 19.85
CA SER A 127 26.61 -14.20 20.72
C SER A 127 27.17 -14.20 22.15
N LYS A 128 28.22 -14.96 22.43
CA LYS A 128 28.87 -15.07 23.75
C LYS A 128 27.88 -15.44 24.86
N GLY A 129 27.01 -16.44 24.62
CA GLY A 129 26.02 -16.93 25.56
C GLY A 129 24.74 -16.11 25.67
N ARG A 130 24.57 -15.05 24.86
CA ARG A 130 23.31 -14.29 24.78
C ARG A 130 22.34 -14.96 23.79
N SER A 131 21.06 -14.95 24.13
CA SER A 131 20.00 -15.38 23.24
C SER A 131 19.84 -14.45 22.04
N ASN A 132 19.26 -14.94 20.94
CA ASN A 132 18.91 -14.09 19.80
C ASN A 132 17.96 -12.95 20.17
N TYR A 133 17.08 -13.15 21.14
CA TYR A 133 16.16 -12.12 21.62
C TYR A 133 16.93 -10.95 22.29
N GLU A 134 17.90 -11.25 23.14
CA GLU A 134 18.76 -10.24 23.77
C GLU A 134 19.57 -9.49 22.74
N VAL A 135 20.20 -10.22 21.79
CA VAL A 135 21.01 -9.62 20.73
C VAL A 135 20.18 -8.71 19.82
N VAL A 136 19.01 -9.16 19.38
CA VAL A 136 18.09 -8.37 18.55
C VAL A 136 17.61 -7.12 19.29
N THR A 137 17.31 -7.24 20.59
CA THR A 137 16.91 -6.12 21.43
C THR A 137 18.01 -5.04 21.48
N GLU A 138 19.27 -5.44 21.69
CA GLU A 138 20.42 -4.53 21.68
C GLU A 138 20.67 -3.90 20.30
N MET A 139 20.54 -4.68 19.23
CA MET A 139 20.64 -4.19 17.85
C MET A 139 19.59 -3.11 17.57
N ILE A 140 18.34 -3.32 18.00
CA ILE A 140 17.25 -2.34 17.85
C ILE A 140 17.55 -1.06 18.60
N LYS A 141 18.01 -1.15 19.86
CA LYS A 141 18.40 0.01 20.67
C LYS A 141 19.54 0.81 20.01
N SER A 142 20.45 0.14 19.32
CA SER A 142 21.55 0.81 18.59
C SER A 142 21.13 1.46 17.26
N GLY A 143 19.84 1.38 16.89
CA GLY A 143 19.31 2.03 15.69
C GLY A 143 19.44 1.23 14.40
N ILE A 144 19.69 -0.06 14.48
CA ILE A 144 19.76 -0.93 13.30
C ILE A 144 18.44 -0.93 12.54
N LYS A 145 18.49 -1.03 11.19
CA LYS A 145 17.30 -0.96 10.34
C LYS A 145 16.92 -2.28 9.72
N ILE A 146 17.87 -3.22 9.63
CA ILE A 146 17.66 -4.52 9.02
C ILE A 146 18.29 -5.59 9.91
N ILE A 147 17.55 -6.63 10.23
CA ILE A 147 18.03 -7.77 11.02
C ILE A 147 17.74 -9.06 10.25
N GLN A 148 18.76 -9.86 10.01
CA GLN A 148 18.65 -11.19 9.45
C GLN A 148 18.75 -12.22 10.59
N TYR A 149 17.71 -13.02 10.75
CA TYR A 149 17.72 -14.20 11.59
C TYR A 149 18.43 -15.36 10.87
N ARG A 150 19.54 -15.82 11.40
CA ARG A 150 20.33 -16.89 10.82
C ARG A 150 20.77 -17.86 11.90
N GLU A 151 20.09 -19.01 11.98
CA GLU A 151 20.42 -20.10 12.86
C GLU A 151 20.68 -21.38 12.07
N LYS A 152 21.84 -22.00 12.29
CA LYS A 152 22.21 -23.22 11.57
C LYS A 152 21.88 -24.50 12.31
N PHE A 153 21.92 -24.49 13.62
CA PHE A 153 21.92 -25.72 14.44
C PHE A 153 20.59 -25.99 15.13
N LYS A 154 19.66 -25.03 15.18
CA LYS A 154 18.30 -25.22 15.74
C LYS A 154 17.42 -26.04 14.78
N SER A 155 16.49 -26.81 15.35
CA SER A 155 15.47 -27.48 14.57
C SER A 155 14.54 -26.48 13.86
N LEU A 156 13.83 -26.92 12.81
CA LEU A 156 12.87 -26.08 12.09
C LEU A 156 11.78 -25.52 13.00
N ARG A 157 11.33 -26.32 13.97
CA ARG A 157 10.31 -25.90 14.94
C ARG A 157 10.83 -24.76 15.84
N GLU A 158 12.02 -24.92 16.40
CA GLU A 158 12.64 -23.87 17.23
C GLU A 158 12.88 -22.59 16.42
N LYS A 159 13.37 -22.72 15.16
CA LYS A 159 13.53 -21.58 14.25
C LYS A 159 12.22 -20.85 13.99
N LEU A 160 11.12 -21.60 13.78
CA LEU A 160 9.80 -21.00 13.54
C LEU A 160 9.30 -20.25 14.77
N GLU A 161 9.36 -20.87 15.95
CA GLU A 161 8.89 -20.26 17.20
C GLU A 161 9.69 -19.00 17.53
N GLU A 162 11.01 -19.06 17.44
CA GLU A 162 11.89 -17.92 17.69
C GLU A 162 11.71 -16.81 16.64
N SER A 163 11.58 -17.17 15.35
CA SER A 163 11.34 -16.18 14.27
C SER A 163 10.05 -15.41 14.46
N LYS A 164 8.98 -16.02 14.97
CA LYS A 164 7.72 -15.32 15.27
C LYS A 164 7.92 -14.24 16.32
N ILE A 165 8.59 -14.58 17.41
CA ILE A 165 8.87 -13.64 18.51
C ILE A 165 9.74 -12.48 18.02
N LEU A 166 10.81 -12.78 17.28
CA LEU A 166 11.73 -11.76 16.77
C LEU A 166 11.09 -10.89 15.69
N CYS A 167 10.22 -11.46 14.84
CA CYS A 167 9.47 -10.71 13.84
C CYS A 167 8.54 -9.68 14.49
N GLU A 168 7.81 -10.07 15.56
CA GLU A 168 6.96 -9.13 16.29
C GLU A 168 7.76 -8.00 16.94
N LEU A 169 8.91 -8.34 17.54
CA LEU A 169 9.80 -7.36 18.15
C LEU A 169 10.31 -6.35 17.10
N CYS A 170 10.74 -6.84 15.93
CA CYS A 170 11.20 -6.00 14.83
C CYS A 170 10.07 -5.12 14.26
N LYS A 171 8.87 -5.69 14.06
CA LYS A 171 7.68 -4.94 13.60
C LYS A 171 7.33 -3.79 14.53
N LYS A 172 7.30 -4.02 15.83
CA LYS A 172 7.01 -2.97 16.83
C LYS A 172 8.00 -1.80 16.78
N ASN A 173 9.22 -2.05 16.32
CA ASN A 173 10.29 -1.07 16.27
C ASN A 173 10.61 -0.57 14.84
N ASN A 174 9.78 -0.89 13.84
CA ASN A 174 9.98 -0.53 12.42
C ASN A 174 11.34 -0.98 11.85
N VAL A 175 11.79 -2.18 12.24
CA VAL A 175 13.00 -2.84 11.73
C VAL A 175 12.61 -3.92 10.74
N LEU A 176 13.26 -3.97 9.58
CA LEU A 176 13.05 -5.02 8.59
C LEU A 176 13.63 -6.35 9.12
N PHE A 177 12.78 -7.37 9.20
CA PHE A 177 13.17 -8.71 9.62
C PHE A 177 13.29 -9.64 8.42
N ILE A 178 14.39 -10.36 8.32
CA ILE A 178 14.70 -11.29 7.23
C ILE A 178 14.98 -12.67 7.85
N VAL A 179 14.37 -13.72 7.31
CA VAL A 179 14.67 -15.10 7.66
C VAL A 179 15.64 -15.68 6.63
N ASN A 180 16.78 -16.19 7.09
CA ASN A 180 17.79 -16.79 6.23
C ASN A 180 17.42 -18.24 5.86
N ASP A 181 17.65 -18.65 4.60
CA ASP A 181 17.52 -20.01 4.04
C ASP A 181 16.09 -20.62 4.06
N HIS A 182 15.20 -20.21 4.95
CA HIS A 182 13.89 -20.82 5.16
C HIS A 182 12.76 -19.93 4.65
N VAL A 183 12.43 -20.06 3.36
CA VAL A 183 11.32 -19.34 2.72
C VAL A 183 9.97 -19.74 3.31
N ASP A 184 9.81 -21.01 3.69
CA ASP A 184 8.64 -21.56 4.36
C ASP A 184 8.35 -20.85 5.70
N ILE A 185 9.38 -20.68 6.55
CA ILE A 185 9.28 -19.91 7.81
C ILE A 185 8.96 -18.45 7.55
N ALA A 186 9.60 -17.85 6.53
CA ALA A 186 9.35 -16.45 6.18
C ALA A 186 7.91 -16.18 5.71
N LEU A 187 7.25 -17.16 5.08
CA LEU A 187 5.86 -17.08 4.64
C LEU A 187 4.86 -17.27 5.79
N MET A 188 5.22 -18.00 6.84
CA MET A 188 4.39 -18.27 8.02
C MET A 188 4.40 -17.11 9.02
#